data_2e0d60f0e6d090cdaa4565cb5087f29c
#
_entry.id   2e0d60f0e6d090cdaa4565cb5087f29c
#
_cell.length_a   1.000
_cell.length_b   1.000
_cell.length_c   1.000
_cell.angle_alpha   90.00
_cell.angle_beta   90.00
_cell.angle_gamma   90.00
#
_symmetry.space_group_name_H-M   'P 1'
#
loop_
_entity.id
_entity.type
_entity.pdbx_description
1 polymer ?
#
loop_
_entity_poly.entity_id
_entity_poly.type
_entity_poly.pdbx_seq_one_letter_code
_entity_poly.pdbx_strand_id
1 'polypeptide(L)'
;MKEQMFANKEVVIMILAIDFDGTLCVDEYPNIGAPNLKLINELIYRREQGDRLILWTCRSGLDLVNAVAWCELLGLQFDAINDNLPEVIEEYHNNSRKITADVYIDDRSVKPWEALLQKVG
;
A
#
# COMPACT_ATOMS: atom_id res chain seq x y z
N MET A 1 -13.51 -15.85 -29.09
CA MET A 1 -12.62 -14.93 -29.38
C MET A 1 -12.47 -13.80 -28.47
N LYS A 2 -13.50 -13.02 -28.20
CA LYS A 2 -13.33 -11.98 -27.25
C LYS A 2 -12.98 -12.49 -25.89
N GLU A 3 -13.63 -13.53 -25.46
CA GLU A 3 -13.32 -14.11 -24.18
C GLU A 3 -11.90 -14.56 -24.14
N GLN A 4 -11.43 -15.09 -25.23
CA GLN A 4 -10.08 -15.54 -25.28
C GLN A 4 -9.09 -14.41 -25.23
N MET A 5 -9.42 -13.30 -25.87
CA MET A 5 -8.58 -12.12 -25.78
C MET A 5 -8.49 -11.62 -24.37
N PHE A 6 -9.61 -11.58 -23.66
CA PHE A 6 -9.61 -11.15 -22.26
C PHE A 6 -8.87 -12.13 -21.39
N ALA A 7 -9.02 -13.41 -21.66
CA ALA A 7 -8.34 -14.42 -20.88
C ALA A 7 -6.83 -14.31 -21.02
N ASN A 8 -6.37 -13.87 -22.19
CA ASN A 8 -4.93 -13.70 -22.42
C ASN A 8 -4.41 -12.38 -21.90
N LYS A 9 -5.31 -11.48 -21.52
CA LYS A 9 -4.91 -10.23 -20.96
C LYS A 9 -4.37 -10.47 -19.58
N GLU A 10 -3.12 -10.19 -19.39
CA GLU A 10 -2.50 -10.44 -18.11
C GLU A 10 -3.08 -9.55 -17.03
N VAL A 11 -3.41 -10.15 -15.91
CA VAL A 11 -3.78 -9.40 -14.72
C VAL A 11 -2.53 -9.26 -13.91
N VAL A 12 -1.96 -8.06 -13.92
CA VAL A 12 -0.74 -7.80 -13.19
C VAL A 12 -1.14 -7.38 -11.77
N ILE A 13 -0.87 -8.27 -10.82
CA ILE A 13 -1.11 -7.98 -9.42
C ILE A 13 0.18 -7.43 -8.83
N MET A 14 0.08 -6.29 -8.19
CA MET A 14 1.24 -5.60 -7.65
C MET A 14 1.20 -5.60 -6.13
N ILE A 15 2.37 -5.61 -5.54
CA ILE A 15 2.56 -5.44 -4.11
C ILE A 15 3.02 -4.00 -3.89
N LEU A 16 2.24 -3.24 -3.15
CA LEU A 16 2.51 -1.83 -2.89
C LEU A 16 2.83 -1.66 -1.40
N ALA A 17 3.98 -1.09 -1.10
CA ALA A 17 4.35 -0.75 0.27
C ALA A 17 4.18 0.75 0.45
N ILE A 18 3.36 1.18 1.40
CA ILE A 18 2.94 2.56 1.53
C ILE A 18 3.32 3.09 2.90
N ASP A 19 4.02 4.22 2.92
CA ASP A 19 4.33 4.96 4.15
C ASP A 19 3.08 5.66 4.67
N PHE A 20 3.07 6.01 5.96
CA PHE A 20 1.92 6.64 6.58
C PHE A 20 2.09 8.16 6.69
N ASP A 21 2.98 8.61 7.60
CA ASP A 21 3.15 10.04 7.87
C ASP A 21 3.77 10.75 6.67
N GLY A 22 3.10 11.80 6.18
CA GLY A 22 3.57 12.53 5.01
C GLY A 22 3.16 11.92 3.69
N THR A 23 2.50 10.77 3.68
CA THR A 23 2.06 10.07 2.46
C THR A 23 0.56 9.85 2.48
N LEU A 24 0.05 9.07 3.43
CA LEU A 24 -1.40 8.84 3.57
C LEU A 24 -2.09 10.00 4.27
N CYS A 25 -1.34 10.80 5.01
CA CYS A 25 -1.86 11.98 5.70
C CYS A 25 -0.77 13.02 5.78
N VAL A 26 -1.15 14.24 6.13
CA VAL A 26 -0.18 15.29 6.46
C VAL A 26 0.59 14.84 7.69
N ASP A 27 1.91 15.05 7.69
CA ASP A 27 2.75 14.62 8.80
C ASP A 27 2.56 15.56 9.99
N GLU A 28 1.90 15.06 11.01
CA GLU A 28 1.70 15.76 12.30
C GLU A 28 2.00 14.81 13.44
N TYR A 29 2.90 13.89 13.20
CA TYR A 29 3.26 12.86 14.16
C TYR A 29 3.53 13.43 15.56
N PRO A 30 3.01 12.86 16.66
CA PRO A 30 2.28 11.57 16.70
C PRO A 30 0.81 11.67 16.34
N ASN A 31 0.28 12.87 16.15
CA ASN A 31 -1.10 13.07 15.70
C ASN A 31 -1.20 12.68 14.23
N ILE A 32 -2.43 12.53 13.77
CA ILE A 32 -2.69 12.16 12.37
C ILE A 32 -3.28 13.36 11.67
N GLY A 33 -2.58 13.85 10.66
CA GLY A 33 -3.00 15.02 9.92
C GLY A 33 -4.10 14.73 8.91
N ALA A 34 -4.39 15.72 8.06
CA ALA A 34 -5.45 15.58 7.07
C ALA A 34 -5.14 14.44 6.10
N PRO A 35 -6.17 13.65 5.71
CA PRO A 35 -5.95 12.51 4.83
C PRO A 35 -5.64 12.92 3.40
N ASN A 36 -4.78 12.13 2.74
CA ASN A 36 -4.56 12.22 1.30
C ASN A 36 -5.62 11.36 0.62
N LEU A 37 -6.83 11.90 0.48
CA LEU A 37 -7.98 11.13 0.01
C LEU A 37 -7.78 10.61 -1.41
N LYS A 38 -7.09 11.37 -2.25
CA LYS A 38 -6.86 10.93 -3.63
C LYS A 38 -6.04 9.64 -3.66
N LEU A 39 -4.98 9.60 -2.87
CA LEU A 39 -4.15 8.40 -2.78
C LEU A 39 -4.91 7.26 -2.10
N ILE A 40 -5.58 7.56 -0.98
CA ILE A 40 -6.32 6.54 -0.22
C ILE A 40 -7.37 5.87 -1.11
N ASN A 41 -8.13 6.67 -1.85
CA ASN A 41 -9.17 6.12 -2.72
C ASN A 41 -8.57 5.28 -3.84
N GLU A 42 -7.43 5.68 -4.38
CA GLU A 42 -6.75 4.90 -5.40
C GLU A 42 -6.27 3.56 -4.85
N LEU A 43 -5.74 3.56 -3.63
CA LEU A 43 -5.25 2.32 -3.01
C LEU A 43 -6.40 1.37 -2.69
N ILE A 44 -7.54 1.90 -2.23
CA ILE A 44 -8.74 1.09 -1.99
C ILE A 44 -9.16 0.42 -3.29
N TYR A 45 -9.22 1.19 -4.38
CA TYR A 45 -9.58 0.65 -5.68
C TYR A 45 -8.61 -0.45 -6.13
N ARG A 46 -7.31 -0.20 -5.99
CA ARG A 46 -6.30 -1.16 -6.42
C ARG A 46 -6.40 -2.46 -5.64
N ARG A 47 -6.66 -2.36 -4.33
CA ARG A 47 -6.81 -3.57 -3.53
C ARG A 47 -8.03 -4.37 -3.97
N GLU A 48 -9.11 -3.68 -4.33
CA GLU A 48 -10.31 -4.34 -4.86
C GLU A 48 -10.03 -5.06 -6.17
N GLN A 49 -9.07 -4.57 -6.95
CA GLN A 49 -8.67 -5.19 -8.21
C GLN A 49 -7.64 -6.29 -8.02
N GLY A 50 -7.24 -6.59 -6.80
CA GLY A 50 -6.35 -7.69 -6.50
C GLY A 50 -4.95 -7.30 -6.05
N ASP A 51 -4.60 -6.02 -6.10
CA ASP A 51 -3.30 -5.59 -5.60
C ASP A 51 -3.21 -5.80 -4.09
N ARG A 52 -2.00 -6.02 -3.61
CA ARG A 52 -1.75 -6.27 -2.20
C ARG A 52 -1.07 -5.05 -1.59
N LEU A 53 -1.52 -4.67 -0.40
CA LEU A 53 -1.04 -3.46 0.26
C LEU A 53 -0.32 -3.80 1.56
N ILE A 54 0.86 -3.21 1.72
CA ILE A 54 1.64 -3.32 2.95
C ILE A 54 1.76 -1.92 3.54
N LEU A 55 1.38 -1.75 4.81
CA LEU A 55 1.67 -0.51 5.52
C LEU A 55 3.11 -0.57 5.99
N TRP A 56 3.93 0.41 5.57
CA TRP A 56 5.36 0.43 5.80
C TRP A 56 5.70 1.73 6.53
N THR A 57 5.75 1.70 7.86
CA THR A 57 5.83 2.93 8.66
C THR A 57 6.79 2.76 9.82
N CYS A 58 7.33 3.90 10.27
CA CYS A 58 8.15 3.92 11.48
C CYS A 58 7.31 3.91 12.76
N ARG A 59 5.99 4.07 12.64
CA ARG A 59 5.13 4.02 13.81
C ARG A 59 5.15 2.63 14.43
N SER A 60 5.03 2.59 15.76
CA SER A 60 4.98 1.35 16.53
C SER A 60 4.05 1.52 17.70
N GLY A 61 3.76 0.44 18.42
CA GLY A 61 2.93 0.48 19.61
C GLY A 61 1.58 1.12 19.36
N LEU A 62 1.15 1.96 20.29
CA LEU A 62 -0.16 2.61 20.21
C LEU A 62 -0.27 3.54 19.01
N ASP A 63 0.82 4.22 18.66
CA ASP A 63 0.82 5.11 17.49
C ASP A 63 0.50 4.31 16.21
N LEU A 64 1.00 3.10 16.11
CA LEU A 64 0.71 2.23 14.95
C LEU A 64 -0.73 1.75 14.99
N VAL A 65 -1.22 1.35 16.16
CA VAL A 65 -2.62 0.91 16.31
C VAL A 65 -3.56 2.03 15.88
N ASN A 66 -3.28 3.26 16.30
CA ASN A 66 -4.10 4.41 15.94
C ASN A 66 -4.07 4.67 14.44
N ALA A 67 -2.91 4.54 13.81
CA ALA A 67 -2.78 4.76 12.37
C ALA A 67 -3.59 3.72 11.58
N VAL A 68 -3.50 2.45 11.98
CA VAL A 68 -4.23 1.37 11.32
C VAL A 68 -5.74 1.58 11.48
N ALA A 69 -6.19 1.91 12.69
CA ALA A 69 -7.61 2.15 12.96
C ALA A 69 -8.13 3.32 12.12
N TRP A 70 -7.32 4.38 12.01
CA TRP A 70 -7.68 5.55 11.21
C TRP A 70 -7.85 5.17 9.73
N CYS A 71 -6.93 4.35 9.21
CA CYS A 71 -7.05 3.87 7.83
C CYS A 71 -8.31 3.04 7.64
N GLU A 72 -8.61 2.16 8.58
CA GLU A 72 -9.80 1.30 8.49
C GLU A 72 -11.08 2.12 8.48
N LEU A 73 -11.13 3.20 9.27
CA LEU A 73 -12.29 4.08 9.25
C LEU A 73 -12.51 4.72 7.90
N LEU A 74 -11.44 4.90 7.11
CA LEU A 74 -11.54 5.46 5.76
C LEU A 74 -11.72 4.37 4.71
N GLY A 75 -11.81 3.12 5.11
CA GLY A 75 -12.01 2.00 4.20
C GLY A 75 -10.73 1.40 3.65
N LEU A 76 -9.57 1.84 4.13
CA LEU A 76 -8.28 1.36 3.64
C LEU A 76 -7.77 0.25 4.56
N GLN A 77 -7.63 -0.95 4.00
CA GLN A 77 -7.16 -2.13 4.71
C GLN A 77 -5.84 -2.61 4.12
N PHE A 78 -5.01 -3.21 4.97
CA PHE A 78 -3.70 -3.69 4.56
C PHE A 78 -3.62 -5.21 4.68
N ASP A 79 -2.81 -5.82 3.81
CA ASP A 79 -2.58 -7.26 3.82
C ASP A 79 -1.42 -7.64 4.72
N ALA A 80 -0.56 -6.68 5.03
CA ALA A 80 0.50 -6.83 6.03
C ALA A 80 0.86 -5.46 6.58
N ILE A 81 1.42 -5.43 7.78
CA ILE A 81 1.81 -4.19 8.45
C ILE A 81 3.25 -4.36 8.91
N ASN A 82 4.13 -3.54 8.35
CA ASN A 82 5.56 -3.55 8.67
C ASN A 82 6.19 -4.93 8.53
N ASP A 83 5.68 -5.71 7.56
CA ASP A 83 6.13 -7.08 7.36
C ASP A 83 5.91 -7.47 5.91
N ASN A 84 6.63 -8.49 5.47
CA ASN A 84 6.41 -9.09 4.17
C ASN A 84 5.07 -9.83 4.15
N LEU A 85 4.48 -9.95 2.96
CA LEU A 85 3.30 -10.78 2.79
C LEU A 85 3.62 -12.22 3.15
N PRO A 86 2.69 -12.95 3.80
CA PRO A 86 2.94 -14.34 4.19
C PRO A 86 3.36 -15.23 3.03
N GLU A 87 2.76 -15.06 1.85
CA GLU A 87 3.11 -15.86 0.69
C GLU A 87 4.53 -15.61 0.18
N VAL A 88 5.06 -14.39 0.39
CA VAL A 88 6.43 -14.05 0.00
C VAL A 88 7.41 -14.72 0.95
N ILE A 89 7.10 -14.70 2.25
CA ILE A 89 7.92 -15.39 3.25
C ILE A 89 7.99 -16.87 2.94
N GLU A 90 6.86 -17.46 2.58
CA GLU A 90 6.78 -18.87 2.25
C GLU A 90 7.60 -19.20 1.00
N GLU A 91 7.48 -18.36 -0.03
CA GLU A 91 8.16 -18.60 -1.32
C GLU A 91 9.67 -18.62 -1.16
N TYR A 92 10.20 -17.67 -0.40
CA TYR A 92 11.65 -17.52 -0.26
C TYR A 92 12.21 -18.23 0.98
N HIS A 93 11.33 -18.83 1.81
CA HIS A 93 11.72 -19.48 3.06
C HIS A 93 12.51 -18.52 3.95
N ASN A 94 12.18 -17.24 3.89
CA ASN A 94 12.94 -16.21 4.57
C ASN A 94 12.10 -14.95 4.70
N ASN A 95 12.18 -14.33 5.87
CA ASN A 95 11.54 -13.04 6.12
C ASN A 95 12.63 -11.97 6.20
N SER A 96 12.98 -11.41 5.06
CA SER A 96 14.04 -10.41 5.00
C SER A 96 13.58 -9.11 5.67
N ARG A 97 14.55 -8.34 6.17
CA ARG A 97 14.24 -7.04 6.78
C ARG A 97 13.72 -6.05 5.75
N LYS A 98 14.22 -6.15 4.52
CA LYS A 98 13.70 -5.31 3.47
C LYS A 98 12.40 -5.91 2.97
N ILE A 99 11.32 -5.13 3.06
CA ILE A 99 10.01 -5.54 2.57
C ILE A 99 10.07 -5.68 1.05
N THR A 100 9.58 -6.80 0.54
CA THR A 100 9.50 -7.04 -0.90
C THR A 100 8.21 -6.45 -1.43
N ALA A 101 8.33 -5.48 -2.32
CA ALA A 101 7.17 -4.85 -2.95
C ALA A 101 7.55 -4.40 -4.36
N ASP A 102 6.55 -4.28 -5.21
CA ASP A 102 6.76 -3.80 -6.58
C ASP A 102 6.92 -2.28 -6.61
N VAL A 103 6.20 -1.59 -5.73
CA VAL A 103 6.25 -0.13 -5.65
C VAL A 103 6.30 0.26 -4.18
N TYR A 104 7.19 1.19 -3.87
CA TYR A 104 7.32 1.77 -2.53
C TYR A 104 6.84 3.22 -2.62
N ILE A 105 5.76 3.53 -1.91
CA ILE A 105 5.15 4.85 -1.92
C ILE A 105 5.52 5.54 -0.61
N ASP A 106 6.37 6.56 -0.70
CA ASP A 106 7.00 7.19 0.43
C ASP A 106 7.06 8.68 0.17
N ASP A 107 6.91 9.50 1.20
CA ASP A 107 6.95 10.96 1.08
C ASP A 107 8.31 11.48 0.66
N ARG A 108 9.35 10.66 0.80
CA ARG A 108 10.71 11.04 0.41
C ARG A 108 11.04 10.66 -1.01
N SER A 109 10.15 9.94 -1.69
CA SER A 109 10.27 9.68 -3.11
C SER A 109 9.77 10.88 -3.91
N VAL A 110 10.26 11.01 -5.12
CA VAL A 110 9.80 12.10 -5.99
C VAL A 110 8.44 11.71 -6.55
N LYS A 111 7.41 12.45 -6.15
CA LYS A 111 6.04 12.28 -6.67
C LYS A 111 5.56 10.83 -6.62
N PRO A 112 5.61 10.17 -5.45
CA PRO A 112 5.31 8.74 -5.39
C PRO A 112 3.88 8.42 -5.79
N TRP A 113 2.90 9.20 -5.36
CA TRP A 113 1.50 8.93 -5.71
C TRP A 113 1.22 9.30 -7.15
N GLU A 114 1.88 10.32 -7.68
CA GLU A 114 1.69 10.69 -9.09
C GLU A 114 2.21 9.61 -10.02
N ALA A 115 3.36 9.03 -9.69
CA ALA A 115 3.89 7.92 -10.47
C ALA A 115 2.94 6.74 -10.45
N LEU A 116 2.33 6.45 -9.30
CA LEU A 116 1.36 5.39 -9.18
C LEU A 116 0.12 5.69 -10.00
N LEU A 117 -0.40 6.90 -9.91
CA LEU A 117 -1.59 7.30 -10.64
C LEU A 117 -1.37 7.29 -12.14
N GLN A 118 -0.17 7.66 -12.59
CA GLN A 118 0.15 7.63 -14.02
C GLN A 118 0.12 6.21 -14.56
N LYS A 119 0.50 5.23 -13.76
CA LYS A 119 0.45 3.84 -14.19
C LYS A 119 -0.97 3.34 -14.35
N VAL A 120 -1.89 3.91 -13.60
CA VAL A 120 -3.30 3.54 -13.66
C VAL A 120 -3.96 4.14 -14.89
N GLY A 121 -3.61 5.38 -15.17
CA GLY A 121 -4.18 6.12 -16.27
C GLY A 121 -3.69 5.64 -17.60
#